data_a408bbd5c95e9d48bdaafdbf74d48f3e
#
_entry.id   a408bbd5c95e9d48bdaafdbf74d48f3e
#
_cell.length_a   1.000
_cell.length_b   1.000
_cell.length_c   1.000
_cell.angle_alpha   90.00
_cell.angle_beta   90.00
_cell.angle_gamma   90.00
#
_symmetry.space_group_name_H-M   'P 1'
#
loop_
_entity.id
_entity.type
_entity.pdbx_description
1 polymer ?
#
loop_
_entity_poly.entity_id
_entity_poly.type
_entity_poly.pdbx_seq_one_letter_code
_entity_poly.pdbx_strand_id
1 'polypeptide(L)'
;MASVLSYPGDNLAFDAPLASRMHQVRTVHAFDADEHAHNLTDWEQSYDQITRGHFHGTLAELQLPQMQVFREDTSLAVRQSCCVWPDTFWFGLPEQSGQTRINGRLAGEQTLLVRPGNCEFELVTPSDYVIYGIVIRRDSLLQAAEQSGSQIDWAQLASAEVMHVDNHERSTLLQTLADFLHNDAVCTDPDLHQQILLNALLALLDTGAVDSAVSSSFQRRQRIVAKARELVLAHHDQALTVPQLCEQLFVSRRTLQYCF
;
A
#
# COMPACT_ATOMS: atom_id res chain seq x y z
N MET A 1 -43.49 -36.74 -43.54
CA MET A 1 -42.23 -37.19 -42.95
C MET A 1 -41.35 -35.96 -42.75
N ALA A 2 -41.37 -35.41 -41.57
CA ALA A 2 -40.57 -34.26 -41.18
C ALA A 2 -39.44 -34.72 -40.26
N SER A 3 -38.20 -34.50 -40.73
CA SER A 3 -36.98 -34.84 -40.01
C SER A 3 -36.69 -33.77 -38.95
N VAL A 4 -36.62 -34.16 -37.70
CA VAL A 4 -36.24 -33.28 -36.56
C VAL A 4 -34.72 -33.31 -36.43
N LEU A 5 -34.09 -32.17 -36.69
CA LEU A 5 -32.66 -31.93 -36.40
C LEU A 5 -32.49 -31.62 -34.89
N SER A 6 -31.79 -32.53 -34.19
CA SER A 6 -31.29 -32.29 -32.81
C SER A 6 -30.08 -31.39 -32.85
N TYR A 7 -30.13 -30.29 -32.12
CA TYR A 7 -28.96 -29.45 -31.77
C TYR A 7 -28.29 -30.03 -30.53
N PRO A 8 -26.96 -30.14 -30.48
CA PRO A 8 -26.26 -30.50 -29.25
C PRO A 8 -26.27 -29.30 -28.29
N GLY A 9 -26.68 -29.58 -27.06
CA GLY A 9 -26.75 -28.59 -25.98
C GLY A 9 -25.39 -28.05 -25.62
N ASP A 10 -25.32 -26.73 -25.58
CA ASP A 10 -24.23 -25.97 -24.99
C ASP A 10 -24.10 -26.34 -23.51
N ASN A 11 -22.99 -26.96 -23.15
CA ASN A 11 -22.52 -27.08 -21.77
C ASN A 11 -22.10 -25.66 -21.31
N LEU A 12 -23.05 -24.92 -20.75
CA LEU A 12 -22.75 -23.76 -19.93
C LEU A 12 -22.00 -24.28 -18.69
N ALA A 13 -20.69 -24.07 -18.68
CA ALA A 13 -19.89 -24.19 -17.48
C ALA A 13 -20.53 -23.29 -16.41
N PHE A 14 -21.10 -23.90 -15.37
CA PHE A 14 -21.57 -23.19 -14.21
C PHE A 14 -20.41 -22.42 -13.62
N ASP A 15 -20.43 -21.11 -13.76
CA ASP A 15 -19.55 -20.20 -13.04
C ASP A 15 -19.64 -20.53 -11.55
N ALA A 16 -18.51 -20.88 -10.95
CA ALA A 16 -18.41 -21.04 -9.51
C ALA A 16 -18.90 -19.76 -8.83
N PRO A 17 -19.67 -19.85 -7.73
CA PRO A 17 -20.23 -18.67 -7.09
C PRO A 17 -19.11 -17.69 -6.72
N LEU A 18 -19.35 -16.40 -6.92
CA LEU A 18 -18.43 -15.28 -6.63
C LEU A 18 -17.76 -15.37 -5.25
N ALA A 19 -18.46 -15.94 -4.24
CA ALA A 19 -17.92 -16.20 -2.90
C ALA A 19 -16.70 -17.15 -2.88
N SER A 20 -16.58 -18.07 -3.85
CA SER A 20 -15.46 -19.02 -3.94
C SER A 20 -14.17 -18.39 -4.50
N ARG A 21 -14.28 -17.24 -5.21
CA ARG A 21 -13.12 -16.52 -5.78
C ARG A 21 -12.45 -15.55 -4.79
N MET A 22 -13.13 -15.18 -3.69
CA MET A 22 -12.65 -14.18 -2.74
C MET A 22 -11.52 -14.68 -1.81
N HIS A 23 -11.15 -15.96 -1.86
CA HIS A 23 -10.21 -16.56 -0.92
C HIS A 23 -9.02 -17.26 -1.61
N GLN A 24 -8.74 -16.87 -2.84
CA GLN A 24 -7.54 -17.30 -3.56
C GLN A 24 -6.58 -16.12 -3.72
N VAL A 25 -5.28 -16.42 -3.62
CA VAL A 25 -4.26 -15.44 -3.94
C VAL A 25 -4.36 -15.09 -5.43
N ARG A 26 -4.58 -13.82 -5.71
CA ARG A 26 -4.57 -13.26 -7.07
C ARG A 26 -3.16 -12.76 -7.37
N THR A 27 -2.50 -13.33 -8.35
CA THR A 27 -1.19 -12.87 -8.82
C THR A 27 -1.32 -12.16 -10.16
N VAL A 28 -0.74 -10.96 -10.26
CA VAL A 28 -0.74 -10.14 -11.47
C VAL A 28 0.68 -9.67 -11.75
N HIS A 29 1.04 -9.64 -13.03
CA HIS A 29 2.31 -9.11 -13.52
C HIS A 29 2.05 -7.88 -14.38
N ALA A 30 2.92 -6.88 -14.28
CA ALA A 30 2.88 -5.67 -15.09
C ALA A 30 4.28 -5.36 -15.62
N PHE A 31 4.34 -4.75 -16.79
CA PHE A 31 5.57 -4.34 -17.45
C PHE A 31 5.69 -2.83 -17.60
N ASP A 32 4.78 -2.11 -17.00
CA ASP A 32 4.74 -0.66 -16.91
C ASP A 32 4.35 -0.24 -15.50
N ALA A 33 4.94 0.84 -14.98
CA ALA A 33 4.71 1.27 -13.60
C ALA A 33 3.29 1.83 -13.40
N ASP A 34 2.73 2.50 -14.40
CA ASP A 34 1.37 3.03 -14.34
C ASP A 34 0.33 1.90 -14.39
N GLU A 35 0.55 0.88 -15.25
CA GLU A 35 -0.25 -0.35 -15.24
C GLU A 35 -0.19 -1.03 -13.87
N HIS A 36 1.00 -1.12 -13.27
CA HIS A 36 1.20 -1.78 -11.98
C HIS A 36 0.45 -1.07 -10.84
N ALA A 37 0.41 0.26 -10.87
CA ALA A 37 -0.30 1.06 -9.88
C ALA A 37 -1.81 0.74 -9.80
N HIS A 38 -2.41 0.26 -10.88
CA HIS A 38 -3.85 -0.07 -10.95
C HIS A 38 -4.18 -1.50 -10.52
N ASN A 39 -3.18 -2.29 -10.12
CA ASN A 39 -3.40 -3.70 -9.82
C ASN A 39 -3.90 -3.96 -8.40
N LEU A 40 -3.65 -3.09 -7.42
CA LEU A 40 -4.20 -3.24 -6.07
C LEU A 40 -5.69 -2.91 -6.03
N THR A 41 -6.47 -3.82 -5.44
CA THR A 41 -7.93 -3.69 -5.35
C THR A 41 -8.30 -2.55 -4.41
N ASP A 42 -9.20 -1.66 -4.87
CA ASP A 42 -9.78 -0.54 -4.10
C ASP A 42 -8.78 0.53 -3.61
N TRP A 43 -7.57 0.57 -4.18
CA TRP A 43 -6.62 1.65 -3.90
C TRP A 43 -6.68 2.73 -4.99
N GLU A 44 -6.47 3.97 -4.56
CA GLU A 44 -6.15 5.07 -5.49
C GLU A 44 -4.64 5.26 -5.50
N GLN A 45 -4.01 4.92 -6.63
CA GLN A 45 -2.54 4.96 -6.76
C GLN A 45 -2.11 5.53 -8.11
N SER A 46 -0.94 6.17 -8.08
CA SER A 46 -0.18 6.51 -9.29
C SER A 46 1.31 6.29 -9.05
N TYR A 47 2.01 5.72 -10.02
CA TYR A 47 3.43 5.40 -9.93
C TYR A 47 4.22 6.17 -10.97
N ASP A 48 5.25 6.86 -10.54
CA ASP A 48 6.26 7.47 -11.40
C ASP A 48 7.55 6.63 -11.31
N GLN A 49 7.97 6.01 -12.41
CA GLN A 49 9.28 5.36 -12.48
C GLN A 49 10.39 6.41 -12.42
N ILE A 50 11.32 6.29 -11.47
CA ILE A 50 12.39 7.26 -11.25
C ILE A 50 13.78 6.77 -11.66
N THR A 51 13.94 5.49 -11.99
CA THR A 51 15.17 4.93 -12.56
C THR A 51 14.96 4.48 -14.00
N ARG A 52 16.03 4.48 -14.80
CA ARG A 52 15.98 4.02 -16.20
C ARG A 52 15.90 2.50 -16.25
N GLY A 53 15.18 1.97 -17.23
CA GLY A 53 15.08 0.53 -17.48
C GLY A 53 13.70 0.10 -17.91
N HIS A 54 13.55 -1.21 -18.13
CA HIS A 54 12.25 -1.83 -18.39
C HIS A 54 11.67 -2.26 -17.04
N PHE A 55 10.53 -1.69 -16.71
CA PHE A 55 9.82 -2.00 -15.48
C PHE A 55 9.25 -3.43 -15.54
N HIS A 56 9.32 -4.10 -14.42
CA HIS A 56 8.59 -5.32 -14.14
C HIS A 56 8.07 -5.26 -12.71
N GLY A 57 6.79 -5.49 -12.53
CA GLY A 57 6.13 -5.56 -11.23
C GLY A 57 5.34 -6.85 -11.08
N THR A 58 5.26 -7.35 -9.87
CA THR A 58 4.41 -8.49 -9.50
C THR A 58 3.63 -8.13 -8.25
N LEU A 59 2.33 -8.38 -8.27
CA LEU A 59 1.45 -8.25 -7.14
C LEU A 59 0.80 -9.60 -6.84
N ALA A 60 0.96 -10.09 -5.61
CA ALA A 60 0.19 -11.20 -5.05
C ALA A 60 -0.74 -10.63 -3.97
N GLU A 61 -2.04 -10.83 -4.09
CA GLU A 61 -3.06 -10.25 -3.24
C GLU A 61 -4.05 -11.31 -2.76
N LEU A 62 -4.41 -11.26 -1.47
CA LEU A 62 -5.43 -12.08 -0.85
C LEU A 62 -6.45 -11.19 -0.15
N GLN A 63 -7.72 -11.34 -0.52
CA GLN A 63 -8.85 -10.69 0.15
C GLN A 63 -9.40 -11.60 1.25
N LEU A 64 -9.47 -11.08 2.46
CA LEU A 64 -10.08 -11.71 3.64
C LEU A 64 -11.31 -10.90 4.07
N PRO A 65 -12.18 -11.41 4.96
CA PRO A 65 -13.46 -10.76 5.27
C PRO A 65 -13.39 -9.29 5.67
N GLN A 66 -12.37 -8.91 6.48
CA GLN A 66 -12.18 -7.55 6.96
C GLN A 66 -10.75 -7.03 6.73
N MET A 67 -9.98 -7.75 5.90
CA MET A 67 -8.56 -7.49 5.69
C MET A 67 -8.17 -7.80 4.24
N GLN A 68 -7.30 -6.98 3.69
CA GLN A 68 -6.57 -7.25 2.46
C GLN A 68 -5.10 -7.44 2.82
N VAL A 69 -4.47 -8.46 2.28
CA VAL A 69 -3.02 -8.63 2.40
C VAL A 69 -2.41 -8.78 1.02
N PHE A 70 -1.22 -8.25 0.84
CA PHE A 70 -0.55 -8.31 -0.44
C PHE A 70 0.97 -8.33 -0.30
N ARG A 71 1.63 -8.83 -1.33
CA ARG A 71 3.06 -8.73 -1.57
C ARG A 71 3.25 -8.06 -2.93
N GLU A 72 3.98 -6.97 -2.94
CA GLU A 72 4.31 -6.20 -4.13
C GLU A 72 5.81 -6.25 -4.37
N ASP A 73 6.20 -6.57 -5.61
CA ASP A 73 7.58 -6.54 -6.11
C ASP A 73 7.69 -5.51 -7.22
N THR A 74 8.73 -4.68 -7.17
CA THR A 74 9.06 -3.74 -8.25
C THR A 74 10.54 -3.83 -8.61
N SER A 75 10.85 -4.01 -9.90
CA SER A 75 12.23 -4.14 -10.39
C SER A 75 12.97 -2.81 -10.42
N LEU A 76 12.26 -1.70 -10.55
CA LEU A 76 12.84 -0.36 -10.65
C LEU A 76 12.34 0.54 -9.53
N ALA A 77 13.14 1.56 -9.20
CA ALA A 77 12.74 2.53 -8.21
C ALA A 77 11.53 3.33 -8.70
N VAL A 78 10.53 3.48 -7.84
CA VAL A 78 9.30 4.21 -8.12
C VAL A 78 8.98 5.20 -7.02
N ARG A 79 8.32 6.29 -7.41
CA ARG A 79 7.58 7.16 -6.52
C ARG A 79 6.12 6.82 -6.64
N GLN A 80 5.50 6.48 -5.54
CA GLN A 80 4.12 6.08 -5.47
C GLN A 80 3.33 7.16 -4.72
N SER A 81 2.22 7.61 -5.29
CA SER A 81 1.20 8.39 -4.58
C SER A 81 0.05 7.45 -4.28
N CYS A 82 -0.26 7.27 -3.01
CA CYS A 82 -1.17 6.22 -2.55
C CYS A 82 -2.26 6.80 -1.66
N CYS A 83 -3.48 6.29 -1.81
CA CYS A 83 -4.59 6.49 -0.88
C CYS A 83 -5.35 5.18 -0.71
N VAL A 84 -5.49 4.73 0.53
CA VAL A 84 -6.24 3.53 0.89
C VAL A 84 -7.69 3.91 1.17
N TRP A 85 -8.63 2.99 0.98
CA TRP A 85 -10.06 3.26 1.22
C TRP A 85 -10.37 3.68 2.66
N PRO A 86 -11.47 4.43 2.89
CA PRO A 86 -11.84 4.95 4.21
C PRO A 86 -12.06 3.87 5.27
N ASP A 87 -12.00 4.28 6.53
CA ASP A 87 -12.26 3.45 7.72
C ASP A 87 -11.34 2.23 7.87
N THR A 88 -10.10 2.38 7.44
CA THR A 88 -9.06 1.35 7.52
C THR A 88 -7.77 1.87 8.13
N PHE A 89 -6.84 0.93 8.38
CA PHE A 89 -5.42 1.18 8.55
C PHE A 89 -4.64 0.33 7.55
N TRP A 90 -3.66 0.95 6.94
CA TRP A 90 -2.64 0.25 6.18
C TRP A 90 -1.37 0.12 7.01
N PHE A 91 -0.77 -1.06 6.95
CA PHE A 91 0.53 -1.40 7.51
C PHE A 91 1.43 -1.93 6.40
N GLY A 92 2.59 -1.30 6.22
CA GLY A 92 3.58 -1.71 5.22
C GLY A 92 4.83 -2.26 5.88
N LEU A 93 5.27 -3.43 5.45
CA LEU A 93 6.48 -4.11 5.92
C LEU A 93 7.43 -4.31 4.74
N PRO A 94 8.39 -3.39 4.52
CA PRO A 94 9.46 -3.61 3.56
C PRO A 94 10.24 -4.89 3.90
N GLU A 95 10.49 -5.77 2.93
CA GLU A 95 11.32 -6.95 3.16
C GLU A 95 12.77 -6.55 3.40
N GLN A 96 13.23 -5.57 2.62
CA GLN A 96 14.59 -5.03 2.73
C GLN A 96 14.57 -3.65 3.38
N SER A 97 15.47 -3.45 4.32
CA SER A 97 15.58 -2.18 5.04
C SER A 97 16.45 -1.15 4.32
N GLY A 98 16.18 0.14 4.54
CA GLY A 98 17.20 1.18 4.50
C GLY A 98 17.07 2.24 3.40
N GLN A 99 16.20 2.13 2.39
CA GLN A 99 16.06 3.16 1.34
C GLN A 99 14.63 3.62 1.07
N THR A 100 13.65 2.94 1.64
CA THR A 100 12.24 3.32 1.52
C THR A 100 11.96 4.62 2.27
N ARG A 101 11.22 5.51 1.63
CA ARG A 101 10.75 6.73 2.27
C ARG A 101 9.24 6.80 2.21
N ILE A 102 8.62 7.11 3.35
CA ILE A 102 7.21 7.48 3.43
C ILE A 102 7.12 8.97 3.76
N ASN A 103 6.42 9.74 2.93
CA ASN A 103 6.32 11.19 3.08
C ASN A 103 7.69 11.87 3.30
N GLY A 104 8.75 11.34 2.64
CA GLY A 104 10.14 11.79 2.76
C GLY A 104 10.88 11.32 4.02
N ARG A 105 10.22 10.66 4.97
CA ARG A 105 10.88 10.03 6.13
C ARG A 105 11.49 8.70 5.72
N LEU A 106 12.72 8.48 6.10
CA LEU A 106 13.40 7.21 5.87
C LEU A 106 12.80 6.13 6.80
N ALA A 107 12.37 5.02 6.21
CA ALA A 107 12.05 3.80 6.92
C ALA A 107 13.34 3.04 7.16
N GLY A 108 13.77 2.97 8.43
CA GLY A 108 14.97 2.26 8.84
C GLY A 108 14.79 0.75 8.92
N GLU A 109 15.75 0.09 9.50
CA GLU A 109 15.61 -1.30 9.93
C GLU A 109 14.57 -1.40 11.06
N GLN A 110 13.90 -2.55 11.14
CA GLN A 110 12.91 -2.81 12.19
C GLN A 110 11.76 -1.77 12.23
N THR A 111 11.31 -1.35 11.04
CA THR A 111 10.19 -0.42 10.95
C THR A 111 8.95 -1.06 10.36
N LEU A 112 7.81 -0.54 10.80
CA LEU A 112 6.50 -0.73 10.24
C LEU A 112 6.01 0.62 9.72
N LEU A 113 5.59 0.66 8.46
CA LEU A 113 4.92 1.83 7.89
C LEU A 113 3.45 1.80 8.26
N VAL A 114 2.87 2.94 8.57
CA VAL A 114 1.46 3.02 9.00
C VAL A 114 0.77 4.21 8.37
N ARG A 115 -0.42 3.99 7.82
CA ARG A 115 -1.31 5.10 7.40
C ARG A 115 -2.77 4.76 7.66
N PRO A 116 -3.56 5.69 8.18
CA PRO A 116 -5.01 5.54 8.19
C PRO A 116 -5.55 5.65 6.76
N GLY A 117 -6.68 5.00 6.51
CA GLY A 117 -7.41 5.13 5.25
C GLY A 117 -7.89 6.55 4.98
N ASN A 118 -8.19 6.86 3.72
CA ASN A 118 -8.56 8.19 3.25
C ASN A 118 -7.52 9.30 3.55
N CYS A 119 -6.25 8.89 3.66
CA CYS A 119 -5.12 9.80 3.85
C CYS A 119 -4.09 9.54 2.77
N GLU A 120 -3.90 10.50 1.88
CA GLU A 120 -2.84 10.43 0.87
C GLU A 120 -1.45 10.34 1.51
N PHE A 121 -0.59 9.55 0.91
CA PHE A 121 0.81 9.47 1.28
C PHE A 121 1.69 9.14 0.07
N GLU A 122 2.96 9.52 0.17
CA GLU A 122 3.97 9.21 -0.84
C GLU A 122 4.90 8.11 -0.32
N LEU A 123 5.14 7.09 -1.15
CA LEU A 123 6.24 6.16 -0.98
C LEU A 123 7.28 6.39 -2.07
N VAL A 124 8.55 6.38 -1.68
CA VAL A 124 9.68 6.30 -2.61
C VAL A 124 10.45 5.03 -2.28
N THR A 125 10.49 4.13 -3.24
CA THR A 125 11.07 2.79 -3.09
C THR A 125 12.31 2.64 -3.98
N PRO A 126 13.33 1.89 -3.55
CA PRO A 126 14.49 1.60 -4.39
C PRO A 126 14.16 0.60 -5.51
N SER A 127 15.14 0.32 -6.37
CA SER A 127 15.05 -0.80 -7.31
C SER A 127 15.15 -2.14 -6.58
N ASP A 128 14.61 -3.21 -7.20
CA ASP A 128 14.57 -4.57 -6.65
C ASP A 128 13.94 -4.62 -5.25
N TYR A 129 12.75 -4.04 -5.16
CA TYR A 129 12.06 -3.80 -3.89
C TYR A 129 10.88 -4.73 -3.70
N VAL A 130 10.73 -5.20 -2.46
CA VAL A 130 9.60 -6.01 -2.01
C VAL A 130 9.00 -5.40 -0.76
N ILE A 131 7.67 -5.28 -0.76
CA ILE A 131 6.89 -4.86 0.40
C ILE A 131 5.70 -5.79 0.61
N TYR A 132 5.44 -6.12 1.85
CA TYR A 132 4.18 -6.73 2.27
C TYR A 132 3.26 -5.66 2.83
N GLY A 133 1.99 -5.72 2.48
CA GLY A 133 0.98 -4.80 2.98
C GLY A 133 -0.17 -5.53 3.65
N ILE A 134 -0.68 -4.93 4.70
CA ILE A 134 -1.92 -5.31 5.38
C ILE A 134 -2.82 -4.09 5.39
N VAL A 135 -4.03 -4.21 4.86
CA VAL A 135 -5.09 -3.23 5.07
C VAL A 135 -6.19 -3.90 5.88
N ILE A 136 -6.59 -3.28 6.97
CA ILE A 136 -7.61 -3.82 7.87
C ILE A 136 -8.65 -2.77 8.21
N ARG A 137 -9.91 -3.17 8.29
CA ARG A 137 -10.97 -2.29 8.78
C ARG A 137 -10.70 -1.86 10.22
N ARG A 138 -10.84 -0.57 10.46
CA ARG A 138 -10.56 0.05 11.75
C ARG A 138 -11.33 -0.62 12.90
N ASP A 139 -12.63 -0.85 12.71
CA ASP A 139 -13.47 -1.42 13.75
C ASP A 139 -13.06 -2.85 14.10
N SER A 140 -12.63 -3.64 13.10
CA SER A 140 -12.13 -5.02 13.33
C SER A 140 -10.83 -5.02 14.11
N LEU A 141 -9.91 -4.09 13.80
CA LEU A 141 -8.66 -3.94 14.54
C LEU A 141 -8.91 -3.50 15.99
N LEU A 142 -9.80 -2.52 16.20
CA LEU A 142 -10.21 -2.05 17.54
C LEU A 142 -10.81 -3.18 18.36
N GLN A 143 -11.77 -3.90 17.80
CA GLN A 143 -12.44 -5.01 18.48
C GLN A 143 -11.45 -6.11 18.89
N ALA A 144 -10.53 -6.47 18.01
CA ALA A 144 -9.52 -7.49 18.30
C ALA A 144 -8.54 -7.03 19.40
N ALA A 145 -8.13 -5.76 19.37
CA ALA A 145 -7.27 -5.20 20.42
C ALA A 145 -7.96 -5.20 21.80
N GLU A 146 -9.25 -4.85 21.87
CA GLU A 146 -10.04 -4.93 23.09
C GLU A 146 -10.14 -6.37 23.62
N GLN A 147 -10.37 -7.35 22.73
CA GLN A 147 -10.47 -8.76 23.09
C GLN A 147 -9.15 -9.36 23.59
N SER A 148 -8.03 -8.91 23.00
CA SER A 148 -6.69 -9.37 23.41
C SER A 148 -6.14 -8.61 24.64
N GLY A 149 -6.76 -7.49 25.02
CA GLY A 149 -6.27 -6.60 26.08
C GLY A 149 -5.06 -5.74 25.66
N SER A 150 -4.83 -5.59 24.37
CA SER A 150 -3.73 -4.81 23.80
C SER A 150 -3.84 -3.32 24.16
N GLN A 151 -2.71 -2.70 24.53
CA GLN A 151 -2.62 -1.31 24.97
C GLN A 151 -2.12 -0.40 23.85
N ILE A 152 -2.91 -0.26 22.77
CA ILE A 152 -2.52 0.55 21.60
C ILE A 152 -2.98 2.00 21.78
N ASP A 153 -2.06 2.96 21.62
CA ASP A 153 -2.41 4.38 21.53
C ASP A 153 -2.93 4.69 20.11
N TRP A 154 -4.25 4.65 19.96
CA TRP A 154 -4.93 4.86 18.68
C TRP A 154 -4.74 6.25 18.10
N ALA A 155 -4.60 7.28 18.93
CA ALA A 155 -4.36 8.64 18.47
C ALA A 155 -2.95 8.78 17.90
N GLN A 156 -2.00 8.15 18.56
CA GLN A 156 -0.62 8.10 18.12
C GLN A 156 -0.50 7.25 16.83
N LEU A 157 -1.15 6.09 16.76
CA LEU A 157 -1.18 5.23 15.58
C LEU A 157 -1.78 5.95 14.35
N ALA A 158 -2.89 6.67 14.53
CA ALA A 158 -3.52 7.42 13.45
C ALA A 158 -2.67 8.57 12.90
N SER A 159 -1.72 9.07 13.67
CA SER A 159 -0.77 10.12 13.25
C SER A 159 0.59 9.57 12.79
N ALA A 160 0.82 8.28 12.97
CA ALA A 160 2.08 7.64 12.65
C ALA A 160 2.30 7.54 11.14
N GLU A 161 3.56 7.57 10.73
CA GLU A 161 4.03 7.20 9.38
C GLU A 161 5.01 6.04 9.48
N VAL A 162 5.81 6.03 10.56
CA VAL A 162 6.82 5.00 10.84
C VAL A 162 6.74 4.63 12.31
N MET A 163 6.70 3.35 12.58
CA MET A 163 6.84 2.78 13.92
C MET A 163 8.11 1.94 13.98
N HIS A 164 8.85 2.03 15.09
CA HIS A 164 9.90 1.07 15.42
C HIS A 164 9.26 -0.12 16.13
N VAL A 165 9.56 -1.32 15.67
CA VAL A 165 8.92 -2.54 16.13
C VAL A 165 9.98 -3.58 16.50
N ASP A 166 9.59 -4.56 17.32
CA ASP A 166 10.45 -5.67 17.65
C ASP A 166 10.78 -6.51 16.42
N ASN A 167 12.03 -6.91 16.26
CA ASN A 167 12.50 -7.63 15.07
C ASN A 167 11.97 -9.07 15.01
N HIS A 168 11.76 -9.71 16.16
CA HIS A 168 11.21 -11.07 16.20
C HIS A 168 9.76 -11.08 15.75
N GLU A 169 8.93 -10.20 16.31
CA GLU A 169 7.52 -10.06 15.93
C GLU A 169 7.36 -9.64 14.47
N ARG A 170 8.21 -8.72 14.00
CA ARG A 170 8.25 -8.32 12.59
C ARG A 170 8.57 -9.50 11.67
N SER A 171 9.58 -10.29 12.01
CA SER A 171 9.96 -11.45 11.21
C SER A 171 8.88 -12.54 11.22
N THR A 172 8.21 -12.75 12.34
CA THR A 172 7.09 -13.67 12.47
C THR A 172 5.92 -13.26 11.57
N LEU A 173 5.56 -11.98 11.59
CA LEU A 173 4.47 -11.47 10.72
C LEU A 173 4.85 -11.56 9.24
N LEU A 174 6.08 -11.19 8.85
CA LEU A 174 6.58 -11.32 7.47
C LEU A 174 6.52 -12.78 6.99
N GLN A 175 6.96 -13.73 7.81
CA GLN A 175 6.90 -15.15 7.46
C GLN A 175 5.45 -15.62 7.28
N THR A 176 4.55 -15.23 8.18
CA THR A 176 3.14 -15.55 8.08
C THR A 176 2.51 -15.00 6.80
N LEU A 177 2.83 -13.74 6.44
CA LEU A 177 2.36 -13.13 5.19
C LEU A 177 2.93 -13.84 3.96
N ALA A 178 4.21 -14.19 3.99
CA ALA A 178 4.85 -14.93 2.91
C ALA A 178 4.19 -16.30 2.69
N ASP A 179 3.89 -17.03 3.77
CA ASP A 179 3.25 -18.34 3.71
C ASP A 179 1.83 -18.25 3.14
N PHE A 180 1.07 -17.19 3.48
CA PHE A 180 -0.30 -17.00 3.01
C PHE A 180 -0.39 -16.46 1.57
N LEU A 181 0.62 -15.73 1.12
CA LEU A 181 0.68 -15.15 -0.23
C LEU A 181 1.48 -16.00 -1.22
N HIS A 182 1.96 -17.16 -0.77
CA HIS A 182 2.69 -18.06 -1.67
C HIS A 182 1.76 -18.67 -2.73
N ASN A 183 2.27 -18.85 -3.94
CA ASN A 183 1.54 -19.08 -5.21
C ASN A 183 0.65 -20.29 -5.17
N ASP A 184 0.13 -20.92 -4.42
CA ASP A 184 -0.86 -22.01 -4.43
C ASP A 184 -1.57 -22.18 -3.08
N ALA A 185 -1.40 -21.19 -2.17
CA ALA A 185 -2.09 -21.23 -0.89
C ALA A 185 -3.60 -21.09 -1.13
N VAL A 186 -4.32 -22.18 -1.02
CA VAL A 186 -5.77 -22.15 -0.99
C VAL A 186 -6.18 -21.81 0.44
N CYS A 187 -6.72 -20.60 0.62
CA CYS A 187 -7.29 -20.19 1.88
C CYS A 187 -8.59 -20.98 2.12
N THR A 188 -8.49 -22.08 2.88
CA THR A 188 -9.63 -22.95 3.17
C THR A 188 -10.53 -22.42 4.27
N ASP A 189 -10.00 -21.58 5.16
CA ASP A 189 -10.71 -20.92 6.25
C ASP A 189 -10.27 -19.45 6.36
N PRO A 190 -10.97 -18.56 5.69
CA PRO A 190 -10.61 -17.13 5.65
C PRO A 190 -10.67 -16.43 7.01
N ASP A 191 -11.60 -16.83 7.87
CA ASP A 191 -11.75 -16.25 9.21
C ASP A 191 -10.57 -16.66 10.09
N LEU A 192 -10.13 -17.90 10.02
CA LEU A 192 -8.94 -18.38 10.73
C LEU A 192 -7.68 -17.67 10.22
N HIS A 193 -7.50 -17.53 8.91
CA HIS A 193 -6.35 -16.83 8.34
C HIS A 193 -6.31 -15.39 8.79
N GLN A 194 -7.44 -14.70 8.74
CA GLN A 194 -7.57 -13.34 9.24
C GLN A 194 -7.21 -13.23 10.73
N GLN A 195 -7.68 -14.16 11.55
CA GLN A 195 -7.40 -14.15 12.99
C GLN A 195 -5.92 -14.39 13.29
N ILE A 196 -5.25 -15.29 12.57
CA ILE A 196 -3.81 -15.52 12.71
C ILE A 196 -3.02 -14.24 12.40
N LEU A 197 -3.31 -13.61 11.25
CA LEU A 197 -2.66 -12.36 10.84
C LEU A 197 -2.94 -11.22 11.82
N LEU A 198 -4.17 -11.12 12.30
CA LEU A 198 -4.57 -10.10 13.24
C LEU A 198 -3.85 -10.24 14.58
N ASN A 199 -3.72 -11.45 15.10
CA ASN A 199 -2.97 -11.72 16.33
C ASN A 199 -1.48 -11.37 16.18
N ALA A 200 -0.86 -11.75 15.06
CA ALA A 200 0.53 -11.41 14.77
C ALA A 200 0.74 -9.89 14.60
N LEU A 201 -0.22 -9.20 13.95
CA LEU A 201 -0.18 -7.74 13.84
C LEU A 201 -0.33 -7.06 15.20
N LEU A 202 -1.25 -7.51 16.06
CA LEU A 202 -1.44 -6.95 17.41
C LEU A 202 -0.19 -7.16 18.27
N ALA A 203 0.42 -8.34 18.24
CA ALA A 203 1.69 -8.59 18.94
C ALA A 203 2.79 -7.61 18.50
N LEU A 204 2.88 -7.33 17.20
CA LEU A 204 3.81 -6.36 16.65
C LEU A 204 3.50 -4.93 17.13
N LEU A 205 2.22 -4.53 17.12
CA LEU A 205 1.79 -3.19 17.55
C LEU A 205 1.99 -2.94 19.04
N ASP A 206 1.80 -3.96 19.89
CA ASP A 206 2.01 -3.85 21.34
C ASP A 206 3.49 -3.58 21.71
N THR A 207 4.43 -4.04 20.87
CA THR A 207 5.87 -3.77 21.05
C THR A 207 6.31 -2.49 20.35
N GLY A 208 5.45 -1.90 19.55
CA GLY A 208 5.77 -0.78 18.68
C GLY A 208 5.88 0.56 19.41
N ALA A 209 6.90 1.34 19.04
CA ALA A 209 7.04 2.74 19.44
C ALA A 209 6.91 3.65 18.21
N VAL A 210 5.93 4.56 18.24
CA VAL A 210 5.75 5.52 17.15
C VAL A 210 6.87 6.56 17.17
N ASP A 211 7.51 6.75 16.04
CA ASP A 211 8.44 7.85 15.84
C ASP A 211 7.66 9.15 15.63
N SER A 212 7.49 9.94 16.68
CA SER A 212 6.65 11.14 16.71
C SER A 212 7.23 12.38 16.02
N ALA A 213 8.39 12.28 15.40
CA ALA A 213 9.04 13.42 14.79
C ALA A 213 8.51 13.74 13.37
N VAL A 214 7.24 14.11 13.24
CA VAL A 214 6.77 14.76 12.00
C VAL A 214 7.37 16.15 11.93
N SER A 215 8.39 16.30 11.09
CA SER A 215 8.99 17.62 10.82
C SER A 215 7.94 18.51 10.14
N SER A 216 7.55 19.59 10.82
CA SER A 216 6.69 20.64 10.24
C SER A 216 7.27 21.19 8.91
N SER A 217 8.57 21.08 8.72
CA SER A 217 9.28 21.44 7.48
C SER A 217 8.94 20.48 6.32
N PHE A 218 8.66 19.22 6.61
CA PHE A 218 8.29 18.24 5.58
C PHE A 218 6.86 18.45 5.06
N GLN A 219 5.88 18.63 5.95
CA GLN A 219 4.50 18.95 5.54
C GLN A 219 4.44 20.24 4.72
N ARG A 220 5.26 21.23 5.08
CA ARG A 220 5.37 22.47 4.29
C ARG A 220 5.93 22.18 2.88
N ARG A 221 6.95 21.35 2.76
CA ARG A 221 7.52 20.96 1.45
C ARG A 221 6.50 20.23 0.59
N GLN A 222 5.80 19.24 1.14
CA GLN A 222 4.74 18.53 0.41
C GLN A 222 3.67 19.48 -0.14
N ARG A 223 3.18 20.42 0.68
CA ARG A 223 2.20 21.44 0.21
C ARG A 223 2.74 22.28 -0.93
N ILE A 224 4.02 22.67 -0.88
CA ILE A 224 4.66 23.44 -1.95
C ILE A 224 4.74 22.61 -3.24
N VAL A 225 5.14 21.34 -3.15
CA VAL A 225 5.25 20.44 -4.32
C VAL A 225 3.87 20.17 -4.91
N ALA A 226 2.88 19.80 -4.09
CA ALA A 226 1.50 19.54 -4.55
C ALA A 226 0.93 20.78 -5.27
N LYS A 227 1.07 21.96 -4.67
CA LYS A 227 0.57 23.19 -5.27
C LYS A 227 1.35 23.60 -6.54
N ALA A 228 2.66 23.34 -6.59
CA ALA A 228 3.45 23.54 -7.82
C ALA A 228 2.95 22.62 -8.94
N ARG A 229 2.67 21.35 -8.65
CA ARG A 229 2.12 20.38 -9.60
C ARG A 229 0.74 20.84 -10.12
N GLU A 230 -0.17 21.23 -9.24
CA GLU A 230 -1.48 21.79 -9.61
C GLU A 230 -1.34 22.98 -10.57
N LEU A 231 -0.44 23.92 -10.26
CA LEU A 231 -0.21 25.09 -11.10
C LEU A 231 0.35 24.73 -12.49
N VAL A 232 1.30 23.80 -12.55
CA VAL A 232 1.86 23.33 -13.83
C VAL A 232 0.80 22.62 -14.66
N LEU A 233 0.00 21.76 -14.04
CA LEU A 233 -1.06 21.02 -14.73
C LEU A 233 -2.23 21.92 -15.18
N ALA A 234 -2.53 22.98 -14.41
CA ALA A 234 -3.54 23.96 -14.79
C ALA A 234 -3.10 24.87 -15.96
N HIS A 235 -1.80 24.97 -16.23
CA HIS A 235 -1.23 25.83 -17.28
C HIS A 235 -0.57 25.01 -18.41
N HIS A 236 -1.21 23.91 -18.82
CA HIS A 236 -0.67 23.04 -19.87
C HIS A 236 -0.47 23.73 -21.23
N ASP A 237 -1.22 24.79 -21.52
CA ASP A 237 -1.09 25.57 -22.76
C ASP A 237 0.04 26.60 -22.73
N GLN A 238 0.53 26.94 -21.54
CA GLN A 238 1.59 27.95 -21.37
C GLN A 238 2.51 27.58 -20.23
N ALA A 239 3.69 27.06 -20.57
CA ALA A 239 4.67 26.61 -19.56
C ALA A 239 5.03 27.71 -18.58
N LEU A 240 4.80 27.45 -17.29
CA LEU A 240 5.22 28.35 -16.22
C LEU A 240 6.74 28.31 -16.03
N THR A 241 7.34 29.49 -15.94
CA THR A 241 8.76 29.61 -15.59
C THR A 241 8.97 29.43 -14.07
N VAL A 242 10.18 29.03 -13.67
CA VAL A 242 10.53 28.90 -12.24
C VAL A 242 10.27 30.20 -11.44
N PRO A 243 10.58 31.42 -11.95
CA PRO A 243 10.19 32.65 -11.24
C PRO A 243 8.69 32.79 -11.02
N GLN A 244 7.87 32.50 -12.04
CA GLN A 244 6.40 32.56 -11.92
C GLN A 244 5.85 31.54 -10.91
N LEU A 245 6.39 30.32 -10.89
CA LEU A 245 6.05 29.34 -9.86
C LEU A 245 6.41 29.83 -8.46
N CYS A 246 7.61 30.41 -8.29
CA CYS A 246 8.03 30.97 -7.01
C CYS A 246 7.11 32.09 -6.53
N GLU A 247 6.68 32.97 -7.44
CA GLU A 247 5.76 34.08 -7.15
C GLU A 247 4.38 33.56 -6.72
N GLN A 248 3.81 32.60 -7.47
CA GLN A 248 2.48 32.06 -7.17
C GLN A 248 2.46 31.19 -5.90
N LEU A 249 3.59 30.56 -5.57
CA LEU A 249 3.74 29.72 -4.38
C LEU A 249 4.22 30.51 -3.15
N PHE A 250 4.56 31.79 -3.32
CA PHE A 250 5.13 32.65 -2.27
C PHE A 250 6.39 32.07 -1.63
N VAL A 251 7.27 31.47 -2.46
CA VAL A 251 8.52 30.86 -2.01
C VAL A 251 9.73 31.39 -2.79
N SER A 252 10.91 31.32 -2.16
CA SER A 252 12.15 31.64 -2.88
C SER A 252 12.51 30.50 -3.86
N ARG A 253 13.29 30.81 -4.89
CA ARG A 253 13.85 29.82 -5.82
C ARG A 253 14.62 28.72 -5.06
N ARG A 254 15.39 29.09 -4.03
CA ARG A 254 16.11 28.13 -3.19
C ARG A 254 15.14 27.20 -2.43
N THR A 255 14.05 27.75 -1.90
CA THR A 255 13.01 26.95 -1.22
C THR A 255 12.37 25.98 -2.19
N LEU A 256 12.00 26.45 -3.39
CA LEU A 256 11.41 25.58 -4.42
C LEU A 256 12.35 24.43 -4.81
N GLN A 257 13.64 24.75 -5.08
CA GLN A 257 14.66 23.73 -5.39
C GLN A 257 14.91 22.73 -4.25
N TYR A 258 14.67 23.14 -3.01
CA TYR A 258 14.84 22.26 -1.85
C TYR A 258 13.63 21.34 -1.64
N CYS A 259 12.50 21.64 -2.29
CA CYS A 259 11.27 20.83 -2.21
C CYS A 259 11.23 19.69 -3.23
N PHE A 260 11.96 19.85 -4.34
CA PHE A 260 12.09 18.87 -5.41
C PHE A 260 13.44 18.18 -5.37
#